data_30009bae98d0adb6eb2d99a467b571bb
#
_entry.id   30009bae98d0adb6eb2d99a467b571bb
#
_cell.length_a   1.000
_cell.length_b   1.000
_cell.length_c   1.000
_cell.angle_alpha   90.00
_cell.angle_beta   90.00
_cell.angle_gamma   90.00
#
_symmetry.space_group_name_H-M   'P 1'
#
loop_
_entity.id
_entity.type
_entity.pdbx_description
1 polymer ?
#
loop_
_entity_poly.entity_id
_entity_poly.type
_entity_poly.pdbx_seq_one_letter_code
_entity_poly.pdbx_strand_id
1 'polypeptide(L)'
;MQKNIEWLWALGFFGVLAAANAQAQAPSAAGAAFDGTYRVLSSASLNATYTDRNGRMGPCPNRRPGPLHIANGRARYTTASGYKLRGTVGPQGELTMGLVAPPNSSNAGSQPLNLNVTGQIDGTGTARVRQSGHSCSYDFVWQKGTR
;
A
#
# COMPACT_ATOMS: atom_id res chain seq x y z
N MET A 1 -69.95 -48.40 11.82
CA MET A 1 -70.19 -47.13 11.13
C MET A 1 -69.32 -46.07 11.78
N GLN A 2 -68.16 -45.74 11.24
CA GLN A 2 -67.41 -44.51 11.56
C GLN A 2 -66.37 -44.28 10.50
N LYS A 3 -66.51 -43.16 9.78
CA LYS A 3 -65.66 -42.74 8.72
C LYS A 3 -64.50 -41.99 9.34
N ASN A 4 -63.27 -42.45 9.13
CA ASN A 4 -62.08 -41.74 9.47
C ASN A 4 -61.62 -40.93 8.27
N ILE A 5 -61.58 -39.60 8.43
CA ILE A 5 -61.07 -38.65 7.46
C ILE A 5 -59.61 -38.36 7.83
N GLU A 6 -58.71 -38.87 7.08
CA GLU A 6 -57.26 -38.53 7.22
C GLU A 6 -56.95 -37.21 6.49
N TRP A 7 -56.51 -36.24 7.25
CA TRP A 7 -56.03 -34.98 6.74
C TRP A 7 -54.51 -35.08 6.45
N LEU A 8 -54.18 -35.13 5.16
CA LEU A 8 -52.80 -35.02 4.71
C LEU A 8 -52.36 -33.58 4.76
N TRP A 9 -51.44 -33.26 5.67
CA TRP A 9 -50.72 -31.98 5.71
C TRP A 9 -49.52 -32.04 4.74
N ALA A 10 -49.66 -31.39 3.58
CA ALA A 10 -48.53 -31.14 2.67
C ALA A 10 -47.72 -29.95 3.20
N LEU A 11 -46.60 -30.23 3.84
CA LEU A 11 -45.60 -29.22 4.20
C LEU A 11 -44.81 -28.85 2.96
N GLY A 12 -45.15 -27.70 2.35
CA GLY A 12 -44.36 -27.09 1.30
C GLY A 12 -43.08 -26.45 1.89
N PHE A 13 -41.94 -27.05 1.59
CA PHE A 13 -40.65 -26.45 1.85
C PHE A 13 -40.41 -25.35 0.84
N PHE A 14 -40.57 -24.10 1.22
CA PHE A 14 -40.05 -22.96 0.48
C PHE A 14 -38.55 -22.83 0.74
N GLY A 15 -37.75 -23.35 -0.20
CA GLY A 15 -36.31 -23.11 -0.22
C GLY A 15 -36.01 -21.66 -0.57
N VAL A 16 -35.61 -20.87 0.42
CA VAL A 16 -35.09 -19.53 0.20
C VAL A 16 -33.65 -19.68 -0.34
N LEU A 17 -33.47 -19.49 -1.65
CA LEU A 17 -32.16 -19.32 -2.27
C LEU A 17 -31.62 -17.96 -1.85
N ALA A 18 -30.76 -17.94 -0.85
CA ALA A 18 -29.94 -16.79 -0.52
C ALA A 18 -28.90 -16.59 -1.63
N ALA A 19 -29.19 -15.69 -2.56
CA ALA A 19 -28.19 -15.21 -3.52
C ALA A 19 -27.14 -14.43 -2.73
N ALA A 20 -25.96 -15.02 -2.54
CA ALA A 20 -24.79 -14.34 -2.02
C ALA A 20 -24.34 -13.32 -3.06
N ASN A 21 -24.73 -12.05 -2.88
CA ASN A 21 -24.20 -10.94 -3.63
C ASN A 21 -22.73 -10.78 -3.23
N ALA A 22 -21.83 -11.33 -4.02
CA ALA A 22 -20.42 -10.96 -3.99
C ALA A 22 -20.33 -9.51 -4.47
N GLN A 23 -20.49 -8.58 -3.54
CA GLN A 23 -20.19 -7.17 -3.78
C GLN A 23 -18.69 -7.10 -3.98
N ALA A 24 -18.26 -6.96 -5.22
CA ALA A 24 -16.92 -6.51 -5.53
C ALA A 24 -16.74 -5.18 -4.78
N GLN A 25 -15.92 -5.18 -3.73
CA GLN A 25 -15.60 -3.98 -2.97
C GLN A 25 -15.00 -2.98 -3.96
N ALA A 26 -15.78 -1.97 -4.31
CA ALA A 26 -15.27 -0.80 -4.99
C ALA A 26 -14.06 -0.28 -4.19
N PRO A 27 -12.95 0.13 -4.84
CA PRO A 27 -11.80 0.69 -4.15
C PRO A 27 -12.31 1.81 -3.25
N SER A 28 -12.06 1.66 -1.95
CA SER A 28 -12.67 2.48 -0.91
C SER A 28 -12.42 3.96 -1.20
N ALA A 29 -13.49 4.73 -1.34
CA ALA A 29 -13.47 6.19 -1.44
C ALA A 29 -12.73 6.87 -0.27
N ALA A 30 -12.48 6.14 0.80
CA ALA A 30 -11.79 6.58 2.01
C ALA A 30 -10.36 7.09 1.76
N GLY A 31 -9.62 6.50 0.83
CA GLY A 31 -8.28 6.98 0.47
C GLY A 31 -8.26 8.18 -0.47
N ALA A 32 -9.38 8.51 -1.13
CA ALA A 32 -9.46 9.61 -2.08
C ALA A 32 -9.31 11.01 -1.44
N ALA A 33 -9.57 11.13 -0.14
CA ALA A 33 -9.33 12.38 0.61
C ALA A 33 -7.86 12.82 0.55
N PHE A 34 -6.95 11.88 0.38
CA PHE A 34 -5.51 12.11 0.31
C PHE A 34 -4.98 12.26 -1.12
N ASP A 35 -5.84 12.18 -2.14
CA ASP A 35 -5.42 12.28 -3.54
C ASP A 35 -4.73 13.61 -3.83
N GLY A 36 -3.66 13.54 -4.60
CA GLY A 36 -2.88 14.71 -4.98
C GLY A 36 -1.41 14.39 -5.25
N THR A 37 -0.67 15.46 -5.52
CA THR A 37 0.78 15.41 -5.68
C THR A 37 1.45 16.07 -4.47
N TYR A 38 2.37 15.35 -3.87
CA TYR A 38 3.09 15.76 -2.68
C TYR A 38 4.54 16.02 -3.04
N ARG A 39 5.06 17.17 -2.63
CA ARG A 39 6.45 17.59 -2.86
C ARG A 39 7.29 17.29 -1.63
N VAL A 40 8.54 16.90 -1.84
CA VAL A 40 9.49 16.62 -0.75
C VAL A 40 9.81 17.89 0.00
N LEU A 41 9.57 17.90 1.30
CA LEU A 41 10.03 18.95 2.23
C LEU A 41 11.39 18.59 2.81
N SER A 42 11.53 17.37 3.32
CA SER A 42 12.77 16.93 3.93
C SER A 42 13.05 15.45 3.67
N SER A 43 14.31 15.10 3.79
CA SER A 43 14.81 13.74 3.70
C SER A 43 15.99 13.59 4.65
N ALA A 44 16.00 12.51 5.42
CA ALA A 44 17.08 12.19 6.33
C ALA A 44 17.45 10.70 6.23
N SER A 45 18.74 10.42 6.18
CA SER A 45 19.24 9.05 6.34
C SER A 45 19.19 8.67 7.82
N LEU A 46 18.66 7.48 8.13
CA LEU A 46 18.56 6.98 9.50
C LEU A 46 19.83 6.28 9.97
N ASN A 47 20.67 5.86 9.03
CA ASN A 47 21.96 5.24 9.30
C ASN A 47 23.05 5.94 8.49
N ALA A 48 24.21 6.16 9.13
CA ALA A 48 25.32 6.83 8.49
C ALA A 48 25.98 5.95 7.42
N THR A 49 26.02 4.63 7.68
CA THR A 49 26.69 3.65 6.81
C THR A 49 25.84 2.39 6.70
N TYR A 50 26.14 1.60 5.69
CA TYR A 50 25.64 0.23 5.54
C TYR A 50 26.81 -0.72 5.27
N THR A 51 26.58 -2.00 5.49
CA THR A 51 27.53 -3.05 5.10
C THR A 51 26.91 -3.87 3.97
N ASP A 52 27.61 -4.01 2.86
CA ASP A 52 27.18 -4.83 1.74
C ASP A 52 27.41 -6.34 2.04
N ARG A 53 27.01 -7.21 1.11
CA ARG A 53 27.14 -8.66 1.25
C ARG A 53 28.57 -9.16 1.30
N ASN A 54 29.50 -8.36 0.82
CA ASN A 54 30.94 -8.67 0.81
C ASN A 54 31.66 -8.10 2.04
N GLY A 55 30.91 -7.59 3.02
CA GLY A 55 31.43 -6.99 4.22
C GLY A 55 32.02 -5.58 4.02
N ARG A 56 31.79 -4.95 2.86
CA ARG A 56 32.28 -3.60 2.59
C ARG A 56 31.32 -2.57 3.16
N MET A 57 31.88 -1.64 3.89
CA MET A 57 31.11 -0.50 4.41
C MET A 57 30.99 0.59 3.35
N GLY A 58 29.78 1.14 3.22
CA GLY A 58 29.48 2.27 2.35
C GLY A 58 28.68 3.34 3.10
N PRO A 59 28.73 4.60 2.67
CA PRO A 59 27.93 5.65 3.27
C PRO A 59 26.47 5.55 2.86
N CYS A 60 25.55 5.97 3.75
CA CYS A 60 24.16 6.22 3.45
C CYS A 60 23.92 7.73 3.27
N PRO A 61 24.16 8.28 2.07
CA PRO A 61 23.99 9.70 1.84
C PRO A 61 22.50 10.07 1.90
N ASN A 62 22.22 11.30 2.32
CA ASN A 62 20.88 11.84 2.21
C ASN A 62 20.47 11.89 0.73
N ARG A 63 19.38 11.22 0.40
CA ARG A 63 18.84 11.14 -0.96
C ARG A 63 17.44 11.72 -1.01
N ARG A 64 17.22 12.63 -1.92
CA ARG A 64 15.90 13.23 -2.12
C ARG A 64 15.07 12.34 -3.03
N PRO A 65 13.93 11.80 -2.57
CA PRO A 65 13.04 11.02 -3.42
C PRO A 65 12.29 11.93 -4.39
N GLY A 66 11.69 11.34 -5.41
CA GLY A 66 10.73 12.02 -6.27
C GLY A 66 9.45 12.43 -5.54
N PRO A 67 8.55 13.13 -6.24
CA PRO A 67 7.24 13.46 -5.68
C PRO A 67 6.42 12.19 -5.42
N LEU A 68 5.61 12.23 -4.35
CA LEU A 68 4.62 11.21 -4.07
C LEU A 68 3.31 11.59 -4.77
N HIS A 69 2.76 10.68 -5.57
CA HIS A 69 1.49 10.84 -6.25
C HIS A 69 0.47 9.87 -5.66
N ILE A 70 -0.69 10.39 -5.30
CA ILE A 70 -1.81 9.60 -4.80
C ILE A 70 -3.02 9.86 -5.71
N ALA A 71 -3.63 8.78 -6.18
CA ALA A 71 -4.84 8.83 -7.00
C ALA A 71 -5.72 7.63 -6.67
N ASN A 72 -6.97 7.88 -6.31
CA ASN A 72 -7.95 6.87 -5.90
C ASN A 72 -7.41 5.95 -4.77
N GLY A 73 -6.72 6.56 -3.78
CA GLY A 73 -6.10 5.84 -2.67
C GLY A 73 -4.89 4.99 -3.05
N ARG A 74 -4.39 5.09 -4.28
CA ARG A 74 -3.17 4.41 -4.73
C ARG A 74 -2.00 5.37 -4.74
N ALA A 75 -0.93 5.00 -4.05
CA ALA A 75 0.28 5.79 -3.92
C ALA A 75 1.38 5.27 -4.85
N ARG A 76 2.18 6.19 -5.38
CA ARG A 76 3.38 5.89 -6.18
C ARG A 76 4.42 6.97 -6.02
N TYR A 77 5.68 6.58 -5.99
CA TYR A 77 6.81 7.49 -6.16
C TYR A 77 8.04 6.76 -6.73
N THR A 78 9.04 7.53 -7.13
CA THR A 78 10.32 6.99 -7.61
C THR A 78 11.42 7.39 -6.63
N THR A 79 12.21 6.42 -6.19
CA THR A 79 13.36 6.68 -5.31
C THR A 79 14.44 7.47 -6.05
N ALA A 80 15.38 8.05 -5.31
CA ALA A 80 16.54 8.71 -5.90
C ALA A 80 17.42 7.77 -6.76
N SER A 81 17.32 6.46 -6.54
CA SER A 81 18.02 5.42 -7.32
C SER A 81 17.19 4.91 -8.52
N GLY A 82 16.04 5.52 -8.81
CA GLY A 82 15.21 5.16 -9.96
C GLY A 82 14.21 4.02 -9.73
N TYR A 83 14.14 3.43 -8.53
CA TYR A 83 13.18 2.37 -8.23
C TYR A 83 11.78 2.93 -8.09
N LYS A 84 10.82 2.26 -8.73
CA LYS A 84 9.40 2.63 -8.66
C LYS A 84 8.73 1.87 -7.53
N LEU A 85 8.14 2.58 -6.59
CA LEU A 85 7.34 2.02 -5.50
C LEU A 85 5.86 2.31 -5.74
N ARG A 86 5.04 1.34 -5.38
CA ARG A 86 3.58 1.46 -5.42
C ARG A 86 2.99 0.93 -4.12
N GLY A 87 1.82 1.45 -3.77
CA GLY A 87 1.11 1.04 -2.59
C GLY A 87 -0.26 1.67 -2.47
N THR A 88 -0.77 1.71 -1.26
CA THR A 88 -2.10 2.20 -0.94
C THR A 88 -2.09 3.17 0.22
N VAL A 89 -3.10 4.01 0.25
CA VAL A 89 -3.42 4.88 1.38
C VAL A 89 -4.71 4.39 2.00
N GLY A 90 -4.67 4.12 3.29
CA GLY A 90 -5.84 3.73 4.07
C GLY A 90 -6.77 4.92 4.37
N PRO A 91 -7.93 4.64 5.00
CA PRO A 91 -8.96 5.64 5.27
C PRO A 91 -8.53 6.74 6.24
N GLN A 92 -7.58 6.47 7.10
CA GLN A 92 -7.04 7.44 8.07
C GLN A 92 -5.69 8.01 7.62
N GLY A 93 -5.27 7.75 6.38
CA GLY A 93 -4.01 8.25 5.81
C GLY A 93 -2.82 7.31 6.01
N GLU A 94 -3.05 6.08 6.46
CA GLU A 94 -1.98 5.07 6.57
C GLU A 94 -1.41 4.76 5.19
N LEU A 95 -0.13 5.00 5.01
CA LEU A 95 0.58 4.78 3.76
C LEU A 95 1.44 3.52 3.86
N THR A 96 1.23 2.60 2.93
CA THR A 96 2.08 1.40 2.79
C THR A 96 2.44 1.21 1.32
N MET A 97 3.73 1.08 1.02
CA MET A 97 4.22 0.89 -0.33
C MET A 97 5.36 -0.14 -0.37
N GLY A 98 5.52 -0.77 -1.52
CA GLY A 98 6.60 -1.71 -1.79
C GLY A 98 7.20 -1.53 -3.17
N LEU A 99 8.34 -2.17 -3.40
CA LEU A 99 8.98 -2.18 -4.70
C LEU A 99 8.15 -3.00 -5.69
N VAL A 100 7.92 -2.41 -6.86
CA VAL A 100 7.43 -3.16 -8.02
C VAL A 100 8.65 -3.77 -8.71
N ALA A 101 8.90 -5.06 -8.46
CA ALA A 101 9.94 -5.78 -9.19
C ALA A 101 9.61 -5.76 -10.69
N PRO A 102 10.54 -5.38 -11.57
CA PRO A 102 10.34 -5.55 -13.00
C PRO A 102 10.20 -7.04 -13.32
N PRO A 103 9.28 -7.43 -14.21
CA PRO A 103 8.95 -8.84 -14.49
C PRO A 103 10.12 -9.67 -15.03
N ASN A 104 11.26 -9.08 -15.37
CA ASN A 104 12.41 -9.74 -15.98
C ASN A 104 13.76 -9.28 -15.43
N SER A 105 13.91 -9.05 -14.13
CA SER A 105 15.24 -8.90 -13.58
C SER A 105 15.93 -10.26 -13.52
N SER A 106 16.52 -10.67 -14.65
CA SER A 106 17.31 -11.91 -14.82
C SER A 106 18.66 -11.88 -14.09
N ASN A 107 18.77 -11.14 -13.00
CA ASN A 107 19.89 -11.27 -12.08
C ASN A 107 19.64 -12.47 -11.15
N ALA A 108 19.77 -13.66 -11.73
CA ALA A 108 19.74 -14.94 -11.04
C ALA A 108 20.90 -15.09 -10.02
N GLY A 109 20.96 -14.23 -9.06
CA GLY A 109 21.97 -14.18 -8.00
C GLY A 109 21.77 -13.02 -7.03
N SER A 110 20.99 -12.02 -7.41
CA SER A 110 20.66 -10.91 -6.54
C SER A 110 19.42 -11.27 -5.73
N GLN A 111 19.53 -11.28 -4.41
CA GLN A 111 18.31 -11.33 -3.58
C GLN A 111 17.39 -10.18 -3.97
N PRO A 112 16.07 -10.40 -3.97
CA PRO A 112 15.12 -9.36 -4.30
C PRO A 112 15.39 -8.13 -3.42
N LEU A 113 15.48 -6.97 -4.05
CA LEU A 113 15.63 -5.70 -3.35
C LEU A 113 14.32 -5.42 -2.61
N ASN A 114 14.29 -5.67 -1.31
CA ASN A 114 13.13 -5.37 -0.49
C ASN A 114 13.19 -3.90 -0.07
N LEU A 115 12.37 -3.08 -0.69
CA LEU A 115 12.11 -1.71 -0.27
C LEU A 115 10.67 -1.61 0.22
N ASN A 116 10.51 -1.28 1.49
CA ASN A 116 9.22 -1.07 2.12
C ASN A 116 9.13 0.38 2.59
N VAL A 117 7.96 0.96 2.39
CA VAL A 117 7.64 2.31 2.87
C VAL A 117 6.38 2.23 3.69
N THR A 118 6.46 2.74 4.90
CA THR A 118 5.31 2.88 5.79
C THR A 118 5.25 4.29 6.33
N GLY A 119 4.07 4.79 6.61
CA GLY A 119 3.91 6.13 7.15
C GLY A 119 2.48 6.56 7.30
N GLN A 120 2.33 7.86 7.54
CA GLN A 120 1.05 8.48 7.80
C GLN A 120 0.94 9.81 7.06
N ILE A 121 -0.23 10.06 6.49
CA ILE A 121 -0.62 11.36 5.93
C ILE A 121 -1.61 11.97 6.90
N ASP A 122 -1.31 13.16 7.40
CA ASP A 122 -2.19 13.87 8.30
C ASP A 122 -3.23 14.73 7.57
N GLY A 123 -4.19 15.28 8.33
CA GLY A 123 -5.27 16.13 7.80
C GLY A 123 -4.79 17.44 7.17
N THR A 124 -3.54 17.84 7.40
CA THR A 124 -2.92 19.04 6.76
C THR A 124 -2.28 18.71 5.42
N GLY A 125 -2.31 17.43 5.02
CA GLY A 125 -1.66 16.94 3.80
C GLY A 125 -0.14 16.78 3.95
N THR A 126 0.36 16.62 5.16
CA THR A 126 1.76 16.26 5.40
C THR A 126 1.90 14.75 5.49
N ALA A 127 2.71 14.15 4.62
CA ALA A 127 3.03 12.74 4.66
C ALA A 127 4.40 12.53 5.31
N ARG A 128 4.42 11.82 6.45
CA ARG A 128 5.65 11.40 7.15
C ARG A 128 5.81 9.92 6.97
N VAL A 129 6.92 9.52 6.37
CA VAL A 129 7.12 8.11 6.01
C VAL A 129 8.54 7.67 6.29
N ARG A 130 8.65 6.38 6.56
CA ARG A 130 9.93 5.65 6.66
C ARG A 130 10.07 4.69 5.50
N GLN A 131 11.16 4.82 4.77
CA GLN A 131 11.60 3.84 3.80
C GLN A 131 12.65 2.95 4.44
N SER A 132 12.37 1.67 4.52
CA SER A 132 13.32 0.64 4.96
C SER A 132 13.82 -0.13 3.76
N GLY A 133 15.12 -0.33 3.68
CA GLY A 133 15.76 -1.07 2.60
C GLY A 133 16.83 -2.03 3.14
N HIS A 134 17.43 -2.79 2.24
CA HIS A 134 18.47 -3.75 2.61
C HIS A 134 19.75 -3.08 3.14
N SER A 135 20.02 -1.86 2.71
CA SER A 135 21.27 -1.16 3.05
C SER A 135 21.01 0.12 3.85
N CYS A 136 20.28 1.06 3.29
CA CYS A 136 20.01 2.35 3.91
C CYS A 136 18.52 2.54 4.15
N SER A 137 18.19 3.12 5.30
CA SER A 137 16.84 3.52 5.65
C SER A 137 16.74 5.04 5.71
N TYR A 138 15.58 5.57 5.36
CA TYR A 138 15.35 7.01 5.25
C TYR A 138 14.02 7.41 5.86
N ASP A 139 13.99 8.59 6.47
CA ASP A 139 12.75 9.28 6.78
C ASP A 139 12.53 10.40 5.77
N PHE A 140 11.32 10.46 5.22
CA PHE A 140 10.90 11.49 4.29
C PHE A 140 9.68 12.23 4.81
N VAL A 141 9.64 13.52 4.50
CA VAL A 141 8.45 14.34 4.69
C VAL A 141 8.08 14.94 3.34
N TRP A 142 6.85 14.70 2.94
CA TRP A 142 6.23 15.35 1.78
C TRP A 142 5.08 16.24 2.22
N GLN A 143 4.82 17.28 1.45
CA GLN A 143 3.67 18.16 1.63
C GLN A 143 2.82 18.16 0.37
N LYS A 144 1.51 18.02 0.54
CA LYS A 144 0.55 18.13 -0.55
C LYS A 144 0.66 19.53 -1.17
N GLY A 145 0.81 19.57 -2.48
CA GLY A 145 0.79 20.83 -3.22
C GLY A 145 -0.61 21.45 -3.16
N THR A 146 -0.69 22.74 -2.89
CA THR A 146 -1.89 23.53 -3.18
C THR A 146 -2.07 23.60 -4.68
N ARG A 147 -3.30 23.44 -5.16
CA ARG A 147 -3.67 23.65 -6.57
C ARG A 147 -3.59 25.11 -6.91
#